data_95d128c4a94d1c179c981821eb95497e
#
_entry.id   95d128c4a94d1c179c981821eb95497e
#
_cell.length_a   1.000
_cell.length_b   1.000
_cell.length_c   1.000
_cell.angle_alpha   90.00
_cell.angle_beta   90.00
_cell.angle_gamma   90.00
#
_symmetry.space_group_name_H-M   'P 1'
#
loop_
_entity.id
_entity.type
_entity.pdbx_description
1 polymer ?
#
loop_
_entity_poly.entity_id
_entity_poly.type
_entity_poly.pdbx_seq_one_letter_code
_entity_poly.pdbx_strand_id
1 'polypeptide(L)'
;KKMIFLLMVYLVATTASAHAAEKPNIVFILADDMGYSDLGCYGGEIATPNLDRLAANGLRFTQFYNTARCWPTRGALLTGYYAQQIHRDALPGLGGGGRGIRQKWARLLPDFLQSHGYRNYHSGKWHIDGKVLDGGFDHSLNMKNQGNFFTAKGNLIDDVAVTPAGDESDYYATIAVVDHAIDCLQEHADKYADRPFFHYVAFIAPHFPLHALPEDIARYRDKYLEGWDAMRKRRFARQEEMNLLNTRLSRLEPDVGPPYHFPDALEK
;
A
#
# COMPACT_ATOMS: atom_id res chain seq x y z
N LYS A 1 63.51 -3.19 -55.18
CA LYS A 1 63.40 -3.39 -53.75
C LYS A 1 62.05 -2.79 -53.33
N LYS A 2 61.07 -3.67 -53.11
CA LYS A 2 59.73 -3.27 -52.65
C LYS A 2 59.71 -3.26 -51.11
N MET A 3 59.49 -2.13 -50.53
CA MET A 3 59.32 -1.96 -49.08
C MET A 3 57.86 -2.14 -48.77
N ILE A 4 57.54 -3.22 -48.06
CA ILE A 4 56.15 -3.50 -47.58
C ILE A 4 56.00 -2.78 -46.29
N PHE A 5 55.05 -1.78 -46.27
CA PHE A 5 54.67 -1.08 -45.07
C PHE A 5 53.61 -1.94 -44.37
N LEU A 6 53.95 -2.49 -43.22
CA LEU A 6 53.01 -3.24 -42.36
C LEU A 6 52.24 -2.24 -41.50
N LEU A 7 51.00 -1.99 -41.86
CA LEU A 7 50.10 -1.11 -41.08
C LEU A 7 49.52 -1.98 -39.96
N MET A 8 50.04 -1.80 -38.75
CA MET A 8 49.51 -2.46 -37.55
C MET A 8 48.30 -1.64 -37.05
N VAL A 9 47.09 -2.09 -37.37
CA VAL A 9 45.86 -1.52 -36.85
C VAL A 9 45.67 -2.02 -35.40
N TYR A 10 45.96 -1.20 -34.43
CA TYR A 10 45.57 -1.44 -33.03
C TYR A 10 44.05 -1.28 -32.90
N LEU A 11 43.34 -2.39 -32.89
CA LEU A 11 41.93 -2.44 -32.54
C LEU A 11 41.81 -2.28 -31.00
N VAL A 12 41.65 -1.06 -30.51
CA VAL A 12 41.31 -0.82 -29.10
C VAL A 12 39.87 -1.27 -28.94
N ALA A 13 39.69 -2.49 -28.49
CA ALA A 13 38.41 -2.98 -28.03
C ALA A 13 38.09 -2.23 -26.71
N THR A 14 37.37 -1.13 -26.81
CA THR A 14 36.70 -0.52 -25.62
C THR A 14 35.64 -1.52 -25.21
N THR A 15 35.93 -2.36 -24.24
CA THR A 15 34.94 -3.11 -23.51
C THR A 15 34.11 -2.07 -22.74
N ALA A 16 33.04 -1.57 -23.36
CA ALA A 16 31.99 -0.93 -22.64
C ALA A 16 31.46 -1.97 -21.67
N SER A 17 31.91 -1.92 -20.42
CA SER A 17 31.25 -2.64 -19.34
C SER A 17 29.82 -2.11 -19.34
N ALA A 18 28.89 -2.86 -19.92
CA ALA A 18 27.48 -2.64 -19.70
C ALA A 18 27.28 -2.82 -18.18
N HIS A 19 27.32 -1.74 -17.43
CA HIS A 19 26.85 -1.76 -16.06
C HIS A 19 25.39 -2.21 -16.17
N ALA A 20 25.13 -3.44 -15.75
CA ALA A 20 23.75 -3.86 -15.51
C ALA A 20 23.15 -2.78 -14.60
N ALA A 21 22.05 -2.17 -15.05
CA ALA A 21 21.38 -1.16 -14.26
C ALA A 21 21.18 -1.72 -12.84
N GLU A 22 21.59 -0.97 -11.84
CA GLU A 22 21.39 -1.37 -10.45
C GLU A 22 19.91 -1.66 -10.25
N LYS A 23 19.60 -2.79 -9.63
CA LYS A 23 18.22 -3.18 -9.35
C LYS A 23 17.62 -2.16 -8.38
N PRO A 24 16.47 -1.54 -8.70
CA PRO A 24 15.89 -0.52 -7.86
C PRO A 24 15.39 -1.10 -6.54
N ASN A 25 15.45 -0.32 -5.48
CA ASN A 25 14.69 -0.58 -4.27
C ASN A 25 13.20 -0.35 -4.56
N ILE A 26 12.34 -1.18 -3.99
CA ILE A 26 10.90 -1.16 -4.24
C ILE A 26 10.16 -1.00 -2.92
N VAL A 27 9.34 0.04 -2.81
CA VAL A 27 8.44 0.24 -1.67
C VAL A 27 7.00 0.23 -2.17
N PHE A 28 6.19 -0.72 -1.70
CA PHE A 28 4.76 -0.73 -1.91
C PHE A 28 4.06 -0.21 -0.66
N ILE A 29 3.40 0.94 -0.77
CA ILE A 29 2.56 1.51 0.30
C ILE A 29 1.10 1.26 -0.07
N LEU A 30 0.39 0.49 0.76
CA LEU A 30 -1.01 0.17 0.56
C LEU A 30 -1.84 0.66 1.76
N ALA A 31 -2.76 1.59 1.50
CA ALA A 31 -3.82 1.96 2.45
C ALA A 31 -5.03 1.03 2.26
N ASP A 32 -5.75 0.73 3.35
CA ASP A 32 -6.90 -0.18 3.33
C ASP A 32 -8.20 0.63 3.36
N ASP A 33 -9.05 0.44 2.34
CA ASP A 33 -10.32 1.16 2.14
C ASP A 33 -10.20 2.67 1.86
N MET A 34 -9.06 3.16 1.39
CA MET A 34 -8.91 4.55 0.97
C MET A 34 -9.58 4.78 -0.39
N GLY A 35 -10.39 5.83 -0.49
CA GLY A 35 -11.07 6.21 -1.73
C GLY A 35 -10.14 6.89 -2.74
N TYR A 36 -10.50 6.80 -4.03
CA TYR A 36 -9.75 7.42 -5.13
C TYR A 36 -9.42 8.89 -4.89
N SER A 37 -10.37 9.65 -4.36
CA SER A 37 -10.26 11.10 -4.20
C SER A 37 -9.91 11.56 -2.79
N ASP A 38 -9.44 10.68 -1.90
CA ASP A 38 -9.15 11.06 -0.52
C ASP A 38 -7.82 11.81 -0.38
N LEU A 39 -6.88 11.57 -1.27
CA LEU A 39 -5.60 12.30 -1.30
C LEU A 39 -5.74 13.70 -1.91
N GLY A 40 -4.97 14.66 -1.41
CA GLY A 40 -4.93 16.03 -1.92
C GLY A 40 -4.63 16.09 -3.42
N CYS A 41 -3.67 15.29 -3.91
CA CYS A 41 -3.31 15.20 -5.33
C CYS A 41 -4.43 14.63 -6.22
N TYR A 42 -5.49 14.07 -5.65
CA TYR A 42 -6.71 13.64 -6.35
C TYR A 42 -7.96 14.45 -5.99
N GLY A 43 -7.76 15.64 -5.41
CA GLY A 43 -8.84 16.58 -5.10
C GLY A 43 -9.40 16.46 -3.68
N GLY A 44 -8.88 15.56 -2.85
CA GLY A 44 -9.26 15.40 -1.44
C GLY A 44 -9.07 16.66 -0.62
N GLU A 45 -9.88 16.82 0.42
CA GLU A 45 -9.81 17.94 1.36
C GLU A 45 -8.88 17.66 2.54
N ILE A 46 -8.38 16.44 2.68
CA ILE A 46 -7.42 16.05 3.70
C ILE A 46 -6.02 16.46 3.24
N ALA A 47 -5.23 17.04 4.14
CA ALA A 47 -3.86 17.43 3.84
C ALA A 47 -2.96 16.18 3.78
N THR A 48 -2.41 15.91 2.60
CA THR A 48 -1.51 14.78 2.35
C THR A 48 -0.19 15.22 1.71
N PRO A 49 0.56 16.16 2.34
CA PRO A 49 1.65 16.88 1.68
C PRO A 49 2.78 15.97 1.18
N ASN A 50 3.08 14.89 1.88
CA ASN A 50 4.13 13.96 1.47
C ASN A 50 3.70 13.09 0.27
N LEU A 51 2.45 12.62 0.24
CA LEU A 51 1.90 11.87 -0.89
C LEU A 51 1.69 12.79 -2.11
N ASP A 52 1.26 14.03 -1.87
CA ASP A 52 1.13 15.04 -2.93
C ASP A 52 2.49 15.36 -3.57
N ARG A 53 3.57 15.42 -2.77
CA ARG A 53 4.93 15.57 -3.29
C ARG A 53 5.40 14.37 -4.10
N LEU A 54 5.08 13.13 -3.69
CA LEU A 54 5.35 11.94 -4.50
C LEU A 54 4.61 11.99 -5.83
N ALA A 55 3.33 12.38 -5.82
CA ALA A 55 2.52 12.53 -7.03
C ALA A 55 3.07 13.60 -7.97
N ALA A 56 3.60 14.71 -7.44
CA ALA A 56 4.19 15.81 -8.23
C ALA A 56 5.52 15.42 -8.88
N ASN A 57 6.27 14.48 -8.30
CA ASN A 57 7.57 14.03 -8.78
C ASN A 57 7.53 12.66 -9.48
N GLY A 58 6.36 12.05 -9.62
CA GLY A 58 6.17 10.72 -10.17
C GLY A 58 5.01 10.61 -11.16
N LEU A 59 4.52 9.40 -11.33
CA LEU A 59 3.34 9.14 -12.14
C LEU A 59 2.09 9.12 -11.27
N ARG A 60 1.08 9.87 -11.68
CA ARG A 60 -0.25 9.87 -11.08
C ARG A 60 -1.24 9.23 -12.04
N PHE A 61 -1.72 8.03 -11.69
CA PHE A 61 -2.66 7.29 -12.51
C PHE A 61 -4.09 7.79 -12.30
N THR A 62 -4.82 8.05 -13.37
CA THR A 62 -6.26 8.37 -13.35
C THR A 62 -7.14 7.14 -13.59
N GLN A 63 -6.55 6.06 -14.10
CA GLN A 63 -7.20 4.80 -14.43
C GLN A 63 -6.39 3.65 -13.83
N PHE A 64 -6.55 3.41 -12.53
CA PHE A 64 -5.90 2.32 -11.81
C PHE A 64 -6.94 1.58 -10.97
N TYR A 65 -7.28 0.37 -11.39
CA TYR A 65 -8.37 -0.40 -10.79
C TYR A 65 -7.84 -1.49 -9.85
N ASN A 66 -8.58 -1.75 -8.81
CA ASN A 66 -8.36 -2.85 -7.89
C ASN A 66 -9.66 -3.65 -7.69
N THR A 67 -9.69 -4.60 -6.78
CA THR A 67 -10.87 -5.42 -6.52
C THR A 67 -11.81 -4.83 -5.46
N ALA A 68 -11.58 -3.59 -5.02
CA ALA A 68 -12.34 -2.84 -4.02
C ALA A 68 -12.55 -3.58 -2.68
N ARG A 69 -11.71 -4.57 -2.37
CA ARG A 69 -11.75 -5.34 -1.11
C ARG A 69 -10.34 -5.76 -0.69
N CYS A 70 -10.14 -5.91 0.62
CA CYS A 70 -8.84 -6.14 1.25
C CYS A 70 -8.11 -7.40 0.74
N TRP A 71 -8.56 -8.63 1.04
CA TRP A 71 -7.80 -9.83 0.66
C TRP A 71 -7.73 -10.11 -0.85
N PRO A 72 -8.77 -9.83 -1.67
CA PRO A 72 -8.65 -9.99 -3.11
C PRO A 72 -7.61 -9.06 -3.71
N THR A 73 -7.62 -7.77 -3.31
CA THR A 73 -6.65 -6.78 -3.77
C THR A 73 -5.23 -7.16 -3.36
N ARG A 74 -5.02 -7.57 -2.10
CA ARG A 74 -3.69 -7.96 -1.60
C ARG A 74 -3.17 -9.21 -2.29
N GLY A 75 -4.04 -10.19 -2.49
CA GLY A 75 -3.72 -11.39 -3.25
C GLY A 75 -3.36 -11.08 -4.71
N ALA A 76 -4.18 -10.29 -5.40
CA ALA A 76 -3.93 -9.90 -6.78
C ALA A 76 -2.63 -9.07 -6.93
N LEU A 77 -2.41 -8.09 -6.02
CA LEU A 77 -1.21 -7.25 -6.02
C LEU A 77 0.07 -8.07 -5.88
N LEU A 78 0.10 -9.01 -4.95
CA LEU A 78 1.30 -9.78 -4.64
C LEU A 78 1.50 -11.04 -5.49
N THR A 79 0.53 -11.43 -6.31
CA THR A 79 0.67 -12.58 -7.21
C THR A 79 0.67 -12.19 -8.69
N GLY A 80 0.14 -11.01 -9.04
CA GLY A 80 -0.11 -10.61 -10.43
C GLY A 80 -1.29 -11.32 -11.09
N TYR A 81 -2.09 -12.11 -10.35
CA TYR A 81 -3.26 -12.85 -10.86
C TYR A 81 -4.56 -12.25 -10.36
N TYR A 82 -5.64 -12.41 -11.11
CA TYR A 82 -6.96 -12.06 -10.62
C TYR A 82 -7.33 -12.87 -9.36
N ALA A 83 -8.05 -12.24 -8.44
CA ALA A 83 -8.42 -12.84 -7.17
C ALA A 83 -9.20 -14.16 -7.34
N GLN A 84 -10.02 -14.28 -8.41
CA GLN A 84 -10.75 -15.47 -8.78
C GLN A 84 -9.82 -16.62 -9.17
N GLN A 85 -8.75 -16.33 -9.88
CA GLN A 85 -7.78 -17.36 -10.32
C GLN A 85 -7.03 -17.98 -9.13
N ILE A 86 -6.81 -17.20 -8.09
CA ILE A 86 -6.09 -17.62 -6.89
C ILE A 86 -7.03 -17.96 -5.72
N HIS A 87 -8.33 -18.10 -5.96
CA HIS A 87 -9.37 -18.44 -4.97
C HIS A 87 -9.44 -17.46 -3.78
N ARG A 88 -9.25 -16.16 -4.04
CA ARG A 88 -9.28 -15.10 -3.02
C ARG A 88 -10.40 -14.07 -3.25
N ASP A 89 -11.52 -14.48 -3.78
CA ASP A 89 -12.62 -13.63 -4.24
C ASP A 89 -13.94 -13.80 -3.45
N ALA A 90 -13.99 -14.68 -2.44
CA ALA A 90 -15.23 -14.93 -1.69
C ALA A 90 -15.83 -13.69 -1.06
N LEU A 91 -17.15 -13.56 -1.16
CA LEU A 91 -17.95 -12.55 -0.48
C LEU A 91 -18.69 -13.19 0.71
N PRO A 92 -18.58 -12.64 1.93
CA PRO A 92 -19.38 -13.12 3.05
C PRO A 92 -20.88 -13.05 2.73
N GLY A 93 -21.59 -14.14 3.02
CA GLY A 93 -23.04 -14.22 2.81
C GLY A 93 -23.50 -14.48 1.37
N LEU A 94 -22.59 -14.49 0.39
CA LEU A 94 -22.89 -14.90 -0.98
C LEU A 94 -22.27 -16.26 -1.28
N GLY A 95 -22.98 -17.09 -1.99
CA GLY A 95 -22.45 -18.36 -2.50
C GLY A 95 -21.38 -18.14 -3.58
N GLY A 96 -20.45 -19.09 -3.69
CA GLY A 96 -19.35 -19.03 -4.65
C GLY A 96 -18.13 -18.24 -4.16
N GLY A 97 -17.14 -18.13 -5.02
CA GLY A 97 -15.85 -17.52 -4.71
C GLY A 97 -14.97 -18.36 -3.77
N GLY A 98 -13.68 -18.02 -3.73
CA GLY A 98 -12.69 -18.76 -2.95
C GLY A 98 -12.13 -17.94 -1.78
N ARG A 99 -12.18 -18.51 -0.58
CA ARG A 99 -11.43 -18.05 0.60
C ARG A 99 -10.25 -18.97 0.90
N GLY A 100 -9.97 -19.85 -0.06
CA GLY A 100 -9.01 -20.91 0.11
C GLY A 100 -7.57 -20.47 0.14
N ILE A 101 -6.74 -21.47 0.21
CA ILE A 101 -5.30 -21.35 0.06
C ILE A 101 -5.01 -21.19 -1.43
N ARG A 102 -4.11 -20.28 -1.79
CA ARG A 102 -3.63 -20.13 -3.16
C ARG A 102 -3.05 -21.45 -3.68
N GLN A 103 -3.22 -21.67 -4.97
CA GLN A 103 -2.51 -22.76 -5.63
C GLN A 103 -0.98 -22.53 -5.58
N LYS A 104 -0.22 -23.60 -5.50
CA LYS A 104 1.25 -23.55 -5.39
C LYS A 104 1.93 -22.80 -6.54
N TRP A 105 1.33 -22.78 -7.72
CA TRP A 105 1.86 -22.03 -8.87
C TRP A 105 1.69 -20.52 -8.72
N ALA A 106 0.74 -20.05 -7.93
CA ALA A 106 0.50 -18.63 -7.67
C ALA A 106 1.46 -18.12 -6.59
N ARG A 107 2.74 -18.03 -6.95
CA ARG A 107 3.80 -17.53 -6.09
C ARG A 107 3.60 -16.05 -5.79
N LEU A 108 4.07 -15.60 -4.63
CA LEU A 108 4.03 -14.19 -4.25
C LEU A 108 5.24 -13.44 -4.82
N LEU A 109 5.07 -12.16 -5.07
CA LEU A 109 6.11 -11.27 -5.59
C LEU A 109 7.41 -11.33 -4.78
N PRO A 110 7.41 -11.31 -3.43
CA PRO A 110 8.66 -11.42 -2.67
C PRO A 110 9.40 -12.73 -2.90
N ASP A 111 8.71 -13.85 -3.12
CA ASP A 111 9.34 -15.12 -3.45
C ASP A 111 10.08 -15.07 -4.82
N PHE A 112 9.53 -14.35 -5.80
CA PHE A 112 10.26 -14.07 -7.05
C PHE A 112 11.45 -13.14 -6.83
N LEU A 113 11.27 -12.06 -6.10
CA LEU A 113 12.30 -11.06 -5.85
C LEU A 113 13.47 -11.64 -5.06
N GLN A 114 13.21 -12.56 -4.13
CA GLN A 114 14.26 -13.25 -3.38
C GLN A 114 15.22 -14.00 -4.29
N SER A 115 14.71 -14.68 -5.32
CA SER A 115 15.57 -15.37 -6.33
C SER A 115 16.40 -14.40 -7.17
N HIS A 116 16.07 -13.11 -7.15
CA HIS A 116 16.80 -12.04 -7.80
C HIS A 116 17.71 -11.25 -6.86
N GLY A 117 17.91 -11.72 -5.64
CA GLY A 117 18.82 -11.13 -4.65
C GLY A 117 18.21 -10.05 -3.78
N TYR A 118 16.90 -9.77 -3.88
CA TYR A 118 16.23 -8.84 -3.01
C TYR A 118 16.15 -9.38 -1.57
N ARG A 119 16.23 -8.45 -0.61
CA ARG A 119 15.76 -8.67 0.75
C ARG A 119 14.37 -8.09 0.90
N ASN A 120 13.45 -8.87 1.48
CA ASN A 120 12.03 -8.56 1.46
C ASN A 120 11.50 -8.28 2.86
N TYR A 121 10.83 -7.15 3.04
CA TYR A 121 10.27 -6.69 4.32
C TYR A 121 8.76 -6.50 4.23
N HIS A 122 8.06 -6.84 5.30
CA HIS A 122 6.63 -6.62 5.44
C HIS A 122 6.31 -5.87 6.73
N SER A 123 5.53 -4.78 6.64
CA SER A 123 5.08 -4.01 7.79
C SER A 123 3.58 -3.77 7.68
N GLY A 124 2.77 -4.42 8.55
CA GLY A 124 1.37 -4.14 8.68
C GLY A 124 0.41 -5.30 8.42
N LYS A 125 -0.70 -5.04 7.74
CA LYS A 125 -1.77 -6.02 7.48
C LYS A 125 -1.40 -7.01 6.37
N TRP A 126 -1.35 -8.30 6.71
CA TRP A 126 -1.12 -9.37 5.73
C TRP A 126 -2.38 -9.74 4.94
N HIS A 127 -3.33 -10.33 5.59
CA HIS A 127 -4.64 -10.71 5.05
C HIS A 127 -4.58 -11.56 3.75
N ILE A 128 -3.53 -12.34 3.61
CA ILE A 128 -3.37 -13.38 2.57
C ILE A 128 -3.29 -14.73 3.30
N ASP A 129 -3.32 -15.83 2.58
CA ASP A 129 -3.13 -17.17 3.17
C ASP A 129 -1.67 -17.41 3.58
N GLY A 130 -1.49 -18.34 4.51
CA GLY A 130 -0.18 -18.74 5.03
C GLY A 130 0.45 -17.72 5.98
N LYS A 131 1.66 -18.02 6.38
CA LYS A 131 2.50 -17.13 7.17
C LYS A 131 3.21 -16.12 6.27
N VAL A 132 3.62 -14.99 6.83
CA VAL A 132 4.28 -13.94 6.05
C VAL A 132 5.66 -14.41 5.57
N LEU A 133 6.45 -15.03 6.45
CA LEU A 133 7.80 -15.49 6.08
C LEU A 133 7.75 -16.61 5.04
N ASP A 134 6.76 -17.51 5.10
CA ASP A 134 6.54 -18.54 4.08
C ASP A 134 6.21 -17.95 2.70
N GLY A 135 5.81 -16.68 2.67
CA GLY A 135 5.53 -15.91 1.45
C GLY A 135 6.76 -15.29 0.78
N GLY A 136 7.96 -15.52 1.33
CA GLY A 136 9.22 -15.01 0.78
C GLY A 136 9.69 -13.69 1.41
N PHE A 137 9.14 -13.29 2.55
CA PHE A 137 9.64 -12.17 3.34
C PHE A 137 10.72 -12.62 4.33
N ASP A 138 11.75 -11.81 4.50
CA ASP A 138 12.88 -12.07 5.40
C ASP A 138 12.62 -11.55 6.81
N HIS A 139 11.78 -10.50 6.95
CA HIS A 139 11.39 -9.90 8.22
C HIS A 139 9.99 -9.29 8.13
N SER A 140 9.20 -9.39 9.20
CA SER A 140 7.81 -8.93 9.16
C SER A 140 7.26 -8.45 10.51
N LEU A 141 6.48 -7.37 10.47
CA LEU A 141 5.44 -7.06 11.46
C LEU A 141 4.09 -7.38 10.84
N ASN A 142 3.39 -8.41 11.32
CA ASN A 142 2.05 -8.77 10.85
C ASN A 142 0.99 -8.31 11.86
N MET A 143 0.21 -7.30 11.48
CA MET A 143 -0.89 -6.78 12.27
C MET A 143 -2.16 -7.59 12.05
N LYS A 144 -2.46 -8.51 12.94
CA LYS A 144 -3.64 -9.37 12.89
C LYS A 144 -4.87 -8.74 13.53
N ASN A 145 -4.69 -7.86 14.51
CA ASN A 145 -5.79 -7.15 15.14
C ASN A 145 -6.21 -5.96 14.28
N GLN A 146 -7.32 -6.11 13.56
CA GLN A 146 -7.88 -5.07 12.71
C GLN A 146 -9.10 -4.39 13.35
N GLY A 147 -9.49 -4.80 14.53
CA GLY A 147 -10.64 -4.27 15.28
C GLY A 147 -10.28 -3.21 16.32
N ASN A 148 -8.99 -3.06 16.64
CA ASN A 148 -8.53 -2.02 17.56
C ASN A 148 -7.11 -1.56 17.19
N PHE A 149 -6.98 -0.28 16.82
CA PHE A 149 -5.71 0.32 16.40
C PHE A 149 -4.84 0.80 17.58
N PHE A 150 -5.37 0.74 18.80
CA PHE A 150 -4.68 1.19 20.01
C PHE A 150 -4.16 0.03 20.88
N THR A 151 -3.85 -1.12 20.26
CA THR A 151 -3.21 -2.24 20.97
C THR A 151 -2.36 -3.07 20.02
N ALA A 152 -1.20 -3.52 20.51
CA ALA A 152 -0.33 -4.46 19.81
C ALA A 152 -0.79 -5.91 19.98
N LYS A 153 -1.80 -6.17 20.82
CA LYS A 153 -2.27 -7.53 21.14
C LYS A 153 -2.68 -8.29 19.89
N GLY A 154 -2.07 -9.45 19.70
CA GLY A 154 -2.32 -10.35 18.58
C GLY A 154 -1.44 -10.10 17.35
N ASN A 155 -0.57 -9.09 17.37
CA ASN A 155 0.41 -8.87 16.33
C ASN A 155 1.52 -9.93 16.38
N LEU A 156 2.18 -10.14 15.25
CA LEU A 156 3.30 -11.07 15.13
C LEU A 156 4.53 -10.33 14.61
N ILE A 157 5.70 -10.61 15.19
CA ILE A 157 7.00 -10.29 14.58
C ILE A 157 7.60 -11.60 14.10
N ASP A 158 7.96 -11.67 12.84
CA ASP A 158 8.50 -12.86 12.19
C ASP A 158 7.67 -14.13 12.47
N ASP A 159 6.35 -13.97 12.36
CA ASP A 159 5.34 -15.00 12.62
C ASP A 159 5.28 -15.51 14.09
N VAL A 160 5.98 -14.84 15.02
CA VAL A 160 5.93 -15.09 16.45
C VAL A 160 5.05 -14.05 17.16
N ALA A 161 4.18 -14.49 18.05
CA ALA A 161 3.28 -13.59 18.76
C ALA A 161 4.04 -12.56 19.61
N VAL A 162 3.66 -11.30 19.45
CA VAL A 162 4.17 -10.20 20.28
C VAL A 162 3.40 -10.20 21.60
N THR A 163 4.12 -10.21 22.71
CA THR A 163 3.56 -9.92 24.03
C THR A 163 3.68 -8.40 24.23
N PRO A 164 2.57 -7.65 24.34
CA PRO A 164 2.65 -6.23 24.64
C PRO A 164 3.44 -5.99 25.93
N ALA A 165 4.40 -5.08 25.88
CA ALA A 165 5.23 -4.75 27.05
C ALA A 165 4.57 -3.55 27.78
N GLY A 166 3.95 -3.83 28.95
CA GLY A 166 3.50 -2.78 29.85
C GLY A 166 2.27 -1.99 29.40
N ASP A 167 2.31 -0.69 29.61
CA ASP A 167 1.25 0.25 29.22
C ASP A 167 1.25 0.51 27.70
N GLU A 168 0.12 0.23 27.07
CA GLU A 168 -0.09 0.48 25.64
C GLU A 168 -0.77 1.84 25.38
N SER A 169 -0.78 2.77 26.37
CA SER A 169 -1.48 4.07 26.24
C SER A 169 -1.06 4.88 25.01
N ASP A 170 0.20 4.75 24.60
CA ASP A 170 0.77 5.47 23.49
C ASP A 170 0.82 4.65 22.18
N TYR A 171 0.30 3.41 22.21
CA TYR A 171 0.33 2.57 21.02
C TYR A 171 -0.71 3.02 20.01
N TYR A 172 -0.27 3.24 18.76
CA TYR A 172 -1.15 3.43 17.63
C TYR A 172 -0.64 2.65 16.41
N ALA A 173 -1.47 1.75 15.88
CA ALA A 173 -1.09 0.81 14.83
C ALA A 173 -0.47 1.46 13.59
N THR A 174 -0.97 2.63 13.18
CA THR A 174 -0.45 3.35 12.02
C THR A 174 0.99 3.82 12.25
N ILE A 175 1.31 4.31 13.45
CA ILE A 175 2.67 4.68 13.84
C ILE A 175 3.56 3.45 13.89
N ALA A 176 3.10 2.38 14.55
CA ALA A 176 3.87 1.15 14.69
C ALA A 176 4.23 0.49 13.34
N VAL A 177 3.36 0.60 12.31
CA VAL A 177 3.69 0.17 10.94
C VAL A 177 4.85 0.98 10.36
N VAL A 178 4.84 2.30 10.56
CA VAL A 178 5.87 3.20 10.03
C VAL A 178 7.19 2.99 10.77
N ASP A 179 7.16 2.90 12.10
CA ASP A 179 8.36 2.69 12.92
C ASP A 179 9.04 1.37 12.53
N HIS A 180 8.29 0.27 12.45
CA HIS A 180 8.84 -1.00 11.99
C HIS A 180 9.40 -0.91 10.55
N ALA A 181 8.75 -0.14 9.67
CA ALA A 181 9.26 0.04 8.33
C ALA A 181 10.57 0.82 8.31
N ILE A 182 10.72 1.82 9.17
CA ILE A 182 11.97 2.60 9.34
C ILE A 182 13.05 1.70 9.90
N ASP A 183 12.75 0.90 10.93
CA ASP A 183 13.71 -0.04 11.54
C ASP A 183 14.23 -1.06 10.51
N CYS A 184 13.36 -1.60 9.67
CA CYS A 184 13.75 -2.48 8.58
C CYS A 184 14.69 -1.79 7.57
N LEU A 185 14.41 -0.54 7.21
CA LEU A 185 15.26 0.21 6.29
C LEU A 185 16.61 0.56 6.92
N GLN A 186 16.64 0.85 8.22
CA GLN A 186 17.87 1.09 8.98
C GLN A 186 18.71 -0.19 9.05
N GLU A 187 18.09 -1.31 9.42
CA GLU A 187 18.76 -2.61 9.39
C GLU A 187 19.33 -2.92 8.01
N HIS A 188 18.55 -2.63 6.97
CA HIS A 188 18.98 -2.87 5.59
C HIS A 188 20.21 -2.04 5.24
N ALA A 189 20.20 -0.75 5.56
CA ALA A 189 21.33 0.14 5.31
C ALA A 189 22.60 -0.30 6.06
N ASP A 190 22.45 -0.80 7.28
CA ASP A 190 23.58 -1.21 8.12
C ASP A 190 24.18 -2.58 7.74
N LYS A 191 23.33 -3.53 7.30
CA LYS A 191 23.75 -4.93 7.14
C LYS A 191 23.64 -5.47 5.73
N TYR A 192 22.84 -4.85 4.85
CA TYR A 192 22.46 -5.39 3.53
C TYR A 192 22.50 -4.34 2.42
N ALA A 193 23.28 -3.28 2.59
CA ALA A 193 23.35 -2.14 1.64
C ALA A 193 23.81 -2.54 0.22
N ASP A 194 24.41 -3.70 0.07
CA ASP A 194 24.85 -4.28 -1.21
C ASP A 194 23.74 -5.00 -1.98
N ARG A 195 22.54 -5.12 -1.39
CA ARG A 195 21.40 -5.82 -1.97
C ARG A 195 20.24 -4.82 -2.22
N PRO A 196 19.44 -5.01 -3.27
CA PRO A 196 18.18 -4.29 -3.38
C PRO A 196 17.17 -4.83 -2.37
N PHE A 197 16.22 -3.97 -1.96
CA PHE A 197 15.12 -4.40 -1.11
C PHE A 197 13.75 -4.23 -1.76
N PHE A 198 12.81 -5.06 -1.32
CA PHE A 198 11.38 -4.88 -1.51
C PHE A 198 10.72 -4.72 -0.14
N HIS A 199 9.97 -3.65 0.06
CA HIS A 199 9.24 -3.42 1.30
C HIS A 199 7.75 -3.25 1.02
N TYR A 200 6.94 -4.11 1.58
CA TYR A 200 5.49 -4.03 1.55
C TYR A 200 4.97 -3.39 2.84
N VAL A 201 4.67 -2.09 2.78
CA VAL A 201 4.11 -1.29 3.87
C VAL A 201 2.59 -1.26 3.72
N ALA A 202 1.90 -2.04 4.51
CA ALA A 202 0.49 -2.39 4.34
C ALA A 202 -0.33 -1.89 5.54
N PHE A 203 -0.84 -0.67 5.45
CA PHE A 203 -1.65 -0.07 6.50
C PHE A 203 -2.97 -0.82 6.72
N ILE A 204 -3.51 -0.71 7.96
CA ILE A 204 -4.90 -1.03 8.26
C ILE A 204 -5.77 0.20 8.00
N ALA A 205 -5.28 1.39 8.34
CA ALA A 205 -5.99 2.65 8.11
C ALA A 205 -6.19 2.93 6.60
N PRO A 206 -7.31 3.57 6.22
CA PRO A 206 -8.43 4.03 7.05
C PRO A 206 -9.59 3.03 7.22
N HIS A 207 -9.34 1.72 7.13
CA HIS A 207 -10.36 0.67 7.31
C HIS A 207 -11.13 0.83 8.63
N PHE A 208 -12.40 0.43 8.62
CA PHE A 208 -13.24 0.40 9.82
C PHE A 208 -12.68 -0.61 10.88
N PRO A 209 -12.76 -0.28 12.20
CA PRO A 209 -13.31 0.93 12.82
C PRO A 209 -12.43 2.16 12.54
N LEU A 210 -13.07 3.34 12.42
CA LEU A 210 -12.40 4.58 12.03
C LEU A 210 -11.64 5.17 13.23
N HIS A 211 -10.61 4.49 13.67
CA HIS A 211 -9.77 4.93 14.77
C HIS A 211 -8.72 5.95 14.29
N ALA A 212 -8.64 7.09 14.98
CA ALA A 212 -7.63 8.11 14.74
C ALA A 212 -7.21 8.75 16.06
N LEU A 213 -6.05 9.38 16.07
CA LEU A 213 -5.58 10.13 17.24
C LEU A 213 -6.47 11.36 17.50
N PRO A 214 -6.70 11.73 18.76
CA PRO A 214 -7.57 12.86 19.10
C PRO A 214 -7.21 14.17 18.40
N GLU A 215 -5.91 14.45 18.25
CA GLU A 215 -5.39 15.63 17.56
C GLU A 215 -5.72 15.63 16.06
N ASP A 216 -5.71 14.47 15.41
CA ASP A 216 -6.09 14.34 14.00
C ASP A 216 -7.60 14.52 13.82
N ILE A 217 -8.42 13.98 14.72
CA ILE A 217 -9.87 14.20 14.75
C ILE A 217 -10.16 15.69 14.91
N ALA A 218 -9.49 16.35 15.87
CA ALA A 218 -9.71 17.78 16.15
C ALA A 218 -9.37 18.65 14.94
N ARG A 219 -8.34 18.32 14.18
CA ARG A 219 -7.90 19.04 12.96
C ARG A 219 -8.98 19.12 11.88
N TYR A 220 -9.85 18.12 11.80
CA TYR A 220 -10.85 18.00 10.72
C TYR A 220 -12.32 18.14 11.22
N ARG A 221 -12.56 18.28 12.52
CA ARG A 221 -13.90 18.29 13.13
C ARG A 221 -14.86 19.24 12.42
N ASP A 222 -14.46 20.47 12.20
CA ASP A 222 -15.36 21.51 11.67
C ASP A 222 -15.42 21.53 10.13
N LYS A 223 -14.54 20.77 9.48
CA LYS A 223 -14.40 20.80 8.02
C LYS A 223 -15.59 20.20 7.29
N TYR A 224 -16.34 19.32 7.96
CA TYR A 224 -17.45 18.56 7.38
C TYR A 224 -18.85 19.07 7.79
N LEU A 225 -18.92 20.16 8.52
CA LEU A 225 -20.19 20.74 9.00
C LEU A 225 -21.14 21.21 7.87
N GLU A 226 -20.60 21.47 6.68
CA GLU A 226 -21.40 21.82 5.51
C GLU A 226 -22.20 20.64 4.94
N GLY A 227 -21.95 19.41 5.40
CA GLY A 227 -22.59 18.19 4.96
C GLY A 227 -22.03 17.58 3.68
N TRP A 228 -22.47 16.37 3.40
CA TRP A 228 -21.92 15.51 2.34
C TRP A 228 -22.07 16.08 0.93
N ASP A 229 -23.22 16.69 0.62
CA ASP A 229 -23.49 17.18 -0.73
C ASP A 229 -22.59 18.37 -1.08
N ALA A 230 -22.38 19.29 -0.14
CA ALA A 230 -21.46 20.41 -0.33
C ALA A 230 -20.02 19.94 -0.53
N MET A 231 -19.56 19.00 0.32
CA MET A 231 -18.23 18.43 0.21
C MET A 231 -18.02 17.70 -1.11
N ARG A 232 -19.00 16.90 -1.54
CA ARG A 232 -18.98 16.15 -2.80
C ARG A 232 -18.86 17.06 -4.01
N LYS A 233 -19.67 18.14 -4.05
CA LYS A 233 -19.61 19.14 -5.14
C LYS A 233 -18.26 19.85 -5.18
N ARG A 234 -17.72 20.25 -4.03
CA ARG A 234 -16.44 20.93 -3.93
C ARG A 234 -15.28 20.03 -4.35
N ARG A 235 -15.28 18.76 -3.92
CA ARG A 235 -14.28 17.77 -4.33
C ARG A 235 -14.32 17.54 -5.83
N PHE A 236 -15.51 17.40 -6.41
CA PHE A 236 -15.70 17.23 -7.85
C PHE A 236 -15.18 18.44 -8.64
N ALA A 237 -15.53 19.67 -8.23
CA ALA A 237 -15.04 20.89 -8.87
C ALA A 237 -13.50 20.96 -8.85
N ARG A 238 -12.86 20.61 -7.73
CA ARG A 238 -11.39 20.52 -7.67
C ARG A 238 -10.82 19.49 -8.63
N GLN A 239 -11.46 18.35 -8.80
CA GLN A 239 -11.02 17.32 -9.74
C GLN A 239 -11.13 17.78 -11.19
N GLU A 240 -12.15 18.57 -11.53
CA GLU A 240 -12.27 19.21 -12.84
C GLU A 240 -11.16 20.24 -13.07
N GLU A 241 -10.90 21.13 -12.10
CA GLU A 241 -9.81 22.11 -12.16
C GLU A 241 -8.43 21.44 -12.32
N MET A 242 -8.24 20.28 -11.71
CA MET A 242 -7.01 19.48 -11.82
C MET A 242 -6.94 18.65 -13.11
N ASN A 243 -7.94 18.73 -13.99
CA ASN A 243 -8.08 17.92 -15.20
C ASN A 243 -8.01 16.38 -14.93
N LEU A 244 -8.51 15.95 -13.80
CA LEU A 244 -8.57 14.52 -13.43
C LEU A 244 -9.79 13.83 -14.01
N LEU A 245 -10.88 14.56 -14.17
CA LEU A 245 -12.17 14.05 -14.61
C LEU A 245 -12.68 14.87 -15.81
N ASN A 246 -13.24 14.17 -16.77
CA ASN A 246 -14.01 14.76 -17.88
C ASN A 246 -15.38 14.08 -17.92
N THR A 247 -16.22 14.38 -16.94
CA THR A 247 -17.53 13.73 -16.76
C THR A 247 -18.48 14.67 -16.03
N ARG A 248 -19.67 14.21 -15.74
CA ARG A 248 -20.64 14.93 -14.92
C ARG A 248 -20.71 14.32 -13.54
N LEU A 249 -20.90 15.16 -12.54
CA LEU A 249 -21.23 14.69 -11.20
C LEU A 249 -22.57 13.93 -11.25
N SER A 250 -22.58 12.67 -10.84
CA SER A 250 -23.79 11.86 -10.78
C SER A 250 -24.82 12.49 -9.84
N ARG A 251 -26.10 12.22 -10.04
CA ARG A 251 -27.12 12.63 -9.08
C ARG A 251 -26.88 11.95 -7.72
N LEU A 252 -27.22 12.67 -6.66
CA LEU A 252 -27.31 12.06 -5.36
C LEU A 252 -28.56 11.18 -5.34
N GLU A 253 -28.42 9.92 -4.96
CA GLU A 253 -29.54 8.99 -4.79
C GLU A 253 -29.77 8.82 -3.28
N PRO A 254 -30.74 9.53 -2.69
CA PRO A 254 -30.93 9.57 -1.24
C PRO A 254 -31.33 8.20 -0.66
N ASP A 255 -31.90 7.33 -1.48
CA ASP A 255 -32.38 6.01 -1.07
C ASP A 255 -31.32 4.90 -1.18
N VAL A 256 -30.15 5.21 -1.75
CA VAL A 256 -29.03 4.28 -1.91
C VAL A 256 -27.92 4.63 -0.93
N GLY A 257 -28.08 4.25 0.29
CA GLY A 257 -27.09 4.44 1.33
C GLY A 257 -27.61 4.01 2.69
N PRO A 258 -26.74 3.93 3.69
CA PRO A 258 -27.22 3.70 5.05
C PRO A 258 -28.18 4.83 5.42
N PRO A 259 -29.30 4.52 6.12
CA PRO A 259 -30.31 5.49 6.48
C PRO A 259 -29.84 6.41 7.63
N TYR A 260 -28.66 6.99 7.46
CA TYR A 260 -28.12 7.97 8.41
C TYR A 260 -28.55 9.36 7.98
N HIS A 261 -29.53 9.91 8.66
CA HIS A 261 -29.74 11.35 8.65
C HIS A 261 -28.63 12.00 9.46
N PHE A 262 -27.91 12.92 8.86
CA PHE A 262 -26.75 13.57 9.46
C PHE A 262 -27.03 14.24 10.82
N PRO A 263 -28.21 14.83 11.06
CA PRO A 263 -28.60 15.31 12.42
C PRO A 263 -28.56 14.21 13.47
N ASP A 264 -29.06 13.01 13.15
CA ASP A 264 -29.16 11.91 14.11
C ASP A 264 -27.78 11.32 14.46
N ALA A 265 -26.81 11.48 13.58
CA ALA A 265 -25.45 11.03 13.79
C ALA A 265 -24.63 11.98 14.69
N LEU A 266 -25.02 13.26 14.78
CA LEU A 266 -24.39 14.24 15.67
C LEU A 266 -24.89 14.17 17.11
N GLU A 267 -26.04 13.54 17.35
CA GLU A 267 -26.63 13.35 18.68
C GLU A 267 -26.17 12.08 19.39
N LYS A 268 -25.41 11.22 18.72
CA LYS A 268 -24.83 9.96 19.23
C LYS A 268 -23.32 10.06 19.40
#